data_f992147a1836d26f735902d8c70d6300
#
_entry.id   f992147a1836d26f735902d8c70d6300
#
_cell.length_a   1.000
_cell.length_b   1.000
_cell.length_c   1.000
_cell.angle_alpha   90.00
_cell.angle_beta   90.00
_cell.angle_gamma   90.00
#
_symmetry.space_group_name_H-M   'P 1'
#
loop_
_entity.id
_entity.type
_entity.pdbx_description
1 polymer ?
#
loop_
_entity_poly.entity_id
_entity_poly.type
_entity_poly.pdbx_seq_one_letter_code
_entity_poly.pdbx_strand_id
1 'polypeptide(L)'
;VYAAIKAAVHRMSQGLAAEVLPHNIAVNTLAPSTAIRTPGASDLIPENYPSERIEYIVETGLALCHLPASERTGLNAYSLHFPLAHGLPVYTLDGRVRIEDPVIPPYAHPEIVG
;
A
#
# COMPACT_ATOMS: atom_id res chain seq x y z
N VAL A 1 2.78 -12.71 16.49
CA VAL A 1 4.09 -12.02 16.54
C VAL A 1 4.33 -11.19 15.28
N TYR A 2 4.15 -11.77 14.10
CA TYR A 2 4.36 -11.06 12.84
C TYR A 2 3.49 -9.80 12.73
N ALA A 3 2.20 -9.90 12.98
CA ALA A 3 1.27 -8.77 12.90
C ALA A 3 1.64 -7.67 13.90
N ALA A 4 2.07 -8.04 15.11
CA ALA A 4 2.49 -7.08 16.13
C ALA A 4 3.74 -6.32 15.70
N ILE A 5 4.70 -7.00 15.08
CA ILE A 5 5.93 -6.36 14.56
C ILE A 5 5.58 -5.39 13.43
N LYS A 6 4.70 -5.79 12.52
CA LYS A 6 4.26 -4.90 11.42
C LYS A 6 3.49 -3.69 11.92
N ALA A 7 2.61 -3.86 12.91
CA ALA A 7 1.91 -2.74 13.55
C ALA A 7 2.89 -1.76 14.22
N ALA A 8 3.94 -2.28 14.85
CA ALA A 8 4.99 -1.45 15.44
C ALA A 8 5.73 -0.62 14.38
N VAL A 9 6.04 -1.21 13.23
CA VAL A 9 6.66 -0.49 12.10
C VAL A 9 5.75 0.64 11.61
N HIS A 10 4.46 0.37 11.43
CA HIS A 10 3.49 1.38 11.02
C HIS A 10 3.43 2.55 12.01
N ARG A 11 3.34 2.26 13.30
CA ARG A 11 3.25 3.31 14.34
C ARG A 11 4.55 4.11 14.47
N MET A 12 5.69 3.44 14.41
CA MET A 12 7.00 4.09 14.43
C MET A 12 7.19 5.02 13.23
N SER A 13 6.77 4.59 12.05
CA SER A 13 6.85 5.40 10.83
C SER A 13 5.99 6.67 10.94
N GLN A 14 4.81 6.59 11.54
CA GLN A 14 3.97 7.77 11.79
C GLN A 14 4.64 8.74 12.76
N GLY A 15 5.27 8.24 13.82
CA GLY A 15 6.04 9.08 14.74
C GLY A 15 7.19 9.78 14.04
N LEU A 16 7.96 9.06 13.25
CA LEU A 16 9.05 9.61 12.46
C LEU A 16 8.55 10.66 11.46
N ALA A 17 7.41 10.41 10.82
CA ALA A 17 6.81 11.37 9.89
C ALA A 17 6.56 12.73 10.56
N ALA A 18 6.06 12.70 11.80
CA ALA A 18 5.82 13.94 12.57
C ALA A 18 7.14 14.65 12.92
N GLU A 19 8.15 13.89 13.32
CA GLU A 19 9.46 14.45 13.69
C GLU A 19 10.16 15.14 12.52
N VAL A 20 10.08 14.59 11.31
CA VAL A 20 10.81 15.09 10.15
C VAL A 20 9.99 16.01 9.25
N LEU A 21 8.73 16.24 9.57
CA LEU A 21 7.86 17.14 8.80
C LEU A 21 8.43 18.55 8.64
N PRO A 22 9.05 19.18 9.67
CA PRO A 22 9.69 20.49 9.51
C PRO A 22 10.81 20.53 8.47
N HIS A 23 11.34 19.37 8.11
CA HIS A 23 12.40 19.24 7.10
C HIS A 23 11.87 18.88 5.72
N ASN A 24 10.54 18.90 5.53
CA ASN A 24 9.87 18.52 4.28
C ASN A 24 10.23 17.08 3.83
N ILE A 25 10.26 16.15 4.79
CA ILE A 25 10.51 14.74 4.53
C ILE A 25 9.22 13.97 4.78
N ALA A 26 8.75 13.25 3.76
CA ALA A 26 7.59 12.38 3.86
C ALA A 26 8.03 10.98 4.30
N VAL A 27 7.31 10.41 5.25
CA VAL A 27 7.50 9.03 5.71
C VAL A 27 6.15 8.33 5.69
N ASN A 28 6.03 7.32 4.85
CA ASN A 28 4.81 6.54 4.69
C ASN A 28 5.16 5.05 4.72
N THR A 29 4.20 4.22 5.07
CA THR A 29 4.31 2.78 4.89
C THR A 29 3.44 2.31 3.75
N LEU A 30 3.86 1.24 3.10
CA LEU A 30 3.16 0.64 1.98
C LEU A 30 3.08 -0.87 2.22
N ALA A 31 1.89 -1.41 2.13
CA ALA A 31 1.65 -2.84 2.30
C ALA A 31 0.64 -3.36 1.27
N PRO A 32 0.73 -4.64 0.89
CA PRO A 32 -0.32 -5.25 0.08
C PRO A 32 -1.59 -5.44 0.91
N SER A 33 -2.75 -5.25 0.29
CA SER A 33 -4.05 -5.53 0.91
C SER A 33 -4.33 -7.03 1.00
N THR A 34 -3.84 -7.77 0.02
CA THR A 34 -3.89 -9.24 -0.06
C THR A 34 -2.48 -9.77 -0.33
N ALA A 35 -2.33 -10.93 -0.93
CA ALA A 35 -1.04 -11.45 -1.31
C ALA A 35 -0.65 -11.02 -2.74
N ILE A 36 0.63 -10.79 -2.96
CA ILE A 36 1.18 -10.55 -4.29
C ILE A 36 2.07 -11.74 -4.67
N ARG A 37 1.70 -12.42 -5.76
CA ARG A 37 2.42 -13.61 -6.23
C ARG A 37 3.62 -13.22 -7.08
N THR A 38 4.69 -12.81 -6.40
CA THR A 38 5.98 -12.60 -7.04
C THR A 38 6.72 -13.93 -7.20
N PRO A 39 7.73 -14.04 -8.07
CA PRO A 39 8.50 -15.26 -8.21
C PRO A 39 9.10 -15.79 -6.90
N GLY A 40 9.51 -14.90 -5.99
CA GLY A 40 10.08 -15.30 -4.70
C GLY A 40 9.06 -15.66 -3.63
N ALA A 41 7.81 -15.29 -3.78
CA ALA A 41 6.77 -15.49 -2.79
C ALA A 41 5.69 -16.50 -3.21
N SER A 42 5.57 -16.78 -4.50
CA SER A 42 4.47 -17.58 -5.06
C SER A 42 4.35 -18.96 -4.43
N ASP A 43 5.46 -19.63 -4.16
CA ASP A 43 5.47 -20.97 -3.57
C ASP A 43 5.07 -20.98 -2.08
N LEU A 44 5.13 -19.84 -1.43
CA LEU A 44 4.77 -19.69 -0.01
C LEU A 44 3.31 -19.31 0.20
N ILE A 45 2.60 -18.95 -0.87
CA ILE A 45 1.21 -18.50 -0.81
C ILE A 45 0.30 -19.65 -1.28
N PRO A 46 -0.67 -20.08 -0.43
CA PRO A 46 -1.63 -21.11 -0.84
C PRO A 46 -2.39 -20.71 -2.11
N GLU A 47 -2.74 -21.68 -2.96
CA GLU A 47 -3.40 -21.40 -4.25
C GLU A 47 -4.72 -20.65 -4.11
N ASN A 48 -5.47 -20.93 -3.08
CA ASN A 48 -6.77 -20.31 -2.81
C ASN A 48 -6.67 -19.03 -1.95
N TYR A 49 -5.47 -18.60 -1.62
CA TYR A 49 -5.31 -17.36 -0.85
C TYR A 49 -5.62 -16.14 -1.72
N PRO A 50 -6.33 -15.16 -1.19
CA PRO A 50 -6.60 -13.92 -1.94
C PRO A 50 -5.33 -13.26 -2.40
N SER A 51 -5.28 -12.94 -3.67
CA SER A 51 -4.11 -12.29 -4.27
C SER A 51 -4.53 -11.14 -5.17
N GLU A 52 -3.61 -10.26 -5.43
CA GLU A 52 -3.81 -9.05 -6.22
C GLU A 52 -2.70 -8.89 -7.25
N ARG A 53 -2.98 -8.12 -8.29
CA ARG A 53 -1.99 -7.75 -9.30
C ARG A 53 -0.96 -6.80 -8.69
N ILE A 54 0.28 -6.93 -9.12
CA ILE A 54 1.39 -6.09 -8.64
C ILE A 54 1.21 -4.62 -9.00
N GLU A 55 0.47 -4.30 -10.05
CA GLU A 55 0.26 -2.94 -10.52
C GLU A 55 -0.36 -2.04 -9.45
N TYR A 56 -1.23 -2.59 -8.61
CA TYR A 56 -1.88 -1.79 -7.55
C TYR A 56 -0.88 -1.27 -6.51
N ILE A 57 0.04 -2.11 -6.05
CA ILE A 57 1.05 -1.66 -5.09
C ILE A 57 2.08 -0.72 -5.74
N VAL A 58 2.39 -0.93 -7.01
CA VAL A 58 3.30 -0.05 -7.76
C VAL A 58 2.72 1.35 -7.89
N GLU A 59 1.46 1.47 -8.30
CA GLU A 59 0.78 2.78 -8.39
C GLU A 59 0.64 3.45 -7.03
N THR A 60 0.31 2.70 -6.00
CA THR A 60 0.24 3.25 -4.64
C THR A 60 1.61 3.77 -4.19
N GLY A 61 2.66 3.01 -4.41
CA GLY A 61 4.03 3.45 -4.10
C GLY A 61 4.44 4.71 -4.85
N LEU A 62 4.13 4.77 -6.14
CA LEU A 62 4.39 5.94 -6.95
C LEU A 62 3.63 7.17 -6.42
N ALA A 63 2.36 7.00 -6.07
CA ALA A 63 1.55 8.08 -5.52
C ALA A 63 2.09 8.60 -4.17
N LEU A 64 2.66 7.74 -3.34
CA LEU A 64 3.28 8.14 -2.08
C LEU A 64 4.55 8.97 -2.27
N CYS A 65 5.21 8.85 -3.42
CA CYS A 65 6.44 9.59 -3.75
C CYS A 65 6.18 10.90 -4.50
N HIS A 66 4.93 11.24 -4.79
CA HIS A 66 4.59 12.28 -5.76
C HIS A 66 4.32 13.65 -5.14
N LEU A 67 3.80 13.73 -3.93
CA LEU A 67 3.40 15.00 -3.30
C LEU A 67 4.37 15.40 -2.18
N PRO A 68 4.41 16.71 -1.84
CA PRO A 68 5.24 17.16 -0.73
C PRO A 68 4.79 16.58 0.61
N ALA A 69 5.69 16.58 1.59
CA ALA A 69 5.42 16.03 2.92
C ALA A 69 4.22 16.70 3.60
N SER A 70 3.97 17.98 3.34
CA SER A 70 2.81 18.70 3.88
C SER A 70 1.47 18.12 3.44
N GLU A 71 1.43 17.39 2.33
CA GLU A 71 0.20 16.83 1.76
C GLU A 71 0.12 15.31 1.89
N ARG A 72 1.27 14.62 1.95
CA ARG A 72 1.29 13.15 1.92
C ARG A 72 2.41 12.58 2.78
N THR A 73 2.16 12.49 4.08
CA THR A 73 3.07 11.89 5.05
C THR A 73 2.29 11.24 6.20
N GLY A 74 2.91 10.32 6.91
CA GLY A 74 2.33 9.65 8.06
C GLY A 74 1.23 8.64 7.69
N LEU A 75 1.17 8.21 6.44
CA LEU A 75 0.14 7.30 5.94
C LEU A 75 0.59 5.85 6.04
N ASN A 76 -0.37 4.99 6.39
CA ASN A 76 -0.26 3.54 6.23
C ASN A 76 -1.10 3.18 5.00
N ALA A 77 -0.47 3.10 3.85
CA ALA A 77 -1.14 2.88 2.58
C ALA A 77 -1.21 1.39 2.23
N TYR A 78 -2.37 0.97 1.75
CA TYR A 78 -2.59 -0.40 1.28
C TYR A 78 -2.95 -0.40 -0.20
N SER A 79 -2.40 -1.36 -0.92
CA SER A 79 -2.37 -1.42 -2.38
C SER A 79 -3.72 -1.30 -3.07
N LEU A 80 -4.78 -1.93 -2.54
CA LEU A 80 -6.12 -1.86 -3.12
C LEU A 80 -6.93 -0.69 -2.57
N HIS A 81 -6.74 -0.38 -1.30
CA HIS A 81 -7.54 0.62 -0.60
C HIS A 81 -7.14 2.05 -0.96
N PHE A 82 -5.85 2.30 -1.09
CA PHE A 82 -5.34 3.64 -1.35
C PHE A 82 -5.79 4.20 -2.72
N PRO A 83 -5.66 3.46 -3.83
CA PRO A 83 -6.15 3.95 -5.12
C PRO A 83 -7.66 4.20 -5.13
N LEU A 84 -8.45 3.34 -4.50
CA LEU A 84 -9.91 3.55 -4.40
C LEU A 84 -10.25 4.81 -3.61
N ALA A 85 -9.64 4.98 -2.43
CA ALA A 85 -9.92 6.13 -1.56
C ALA A 85 -9.52 7.45 -2.19
N HIS A 86 -8.49 7.47 -3.03
CA HIS A 86 -7.97 8.68 -3.66
C HIS A 86 -8.36 8.83 -5.13
N GLY A 87 -9.20 7.93 -5.66
CA GLY A 87 -9.63 7.99 -7.06
C GLY A 87 -8.48 7.89 -8.07
N LEU A 88 -7.44 7.12 -7.75
CA LEU A 88 -6.27 6.98 -8.59
C LEU A 88 -6.49 5.88 -9.65
N PRO A 89 -6.33 6.19 -10.94
CA PRO A 89 -6.34 5.17 -11.97
C PRO A 89 -5.07 4.31 -11.88
N VAL A 90 -5.20 3.01 -12.11
CA VAL A 90 -4.09 2.07 -12.11
C VAL A 90 -3.83 1.58 -13.53
N TYR A 91 -2.58 1.58 -13.93
CA TYR A 91 -2.15 1.19 -15.27
C TYR A 91 -1.25 -0.03 -15.22
N THR A 92 -1.10 -0.68 -16.37
CA THR A 92 -0.08 -1.73 -16.56
C THR A 92 1.32 -1.17 -16.27
N LEU A 93 2.28 -2.05 -15.98
CA LEU A 93 3.65 -1.63 -15.61
C LEU A 93 4.33 -0.77 -16.69
N ASP A 94 3.94 -0.92 -17.94
CA ASP A 94 4.44 -0.07 -19.04
C ASP A 94 3.69 1.26 -19.17
N GLY A 95 2.66 1.48 -18.36
CA GLY A 95 1.87 2.71 -18.35
C GLY A 95 0.89 2.89 -19.51
N ARG A 96 0.69 1.88 -20.35
CA ARG A 96 -0.06 2.02 -21.61
C ARG A 96 -1.55 1.73 -21.49
N VAL A 97 -1.94 0.79 -20.63
CA VAL A 97 -3.32 0.32 -20.55
C VAL A 97 -3.83 0.49 -19.13
N ARG A 98 -4.98 1.15 -18.98
CA ARG A 98 -5.65 1.21 -17.68
C ARG A 98 -6.23 -0.15 -17.36
N ILE A 99 -5.98 -0.63 -16.14
CA ILE A 99 -6.57 -1.86 -15.63
C ILE A 99 -7.83 -1.54 -14.82
N GLU A 100 -8.58 -2.59 -14.47
CA GLU A 100 -9.79 -2.47 -13.67
C GLU A 100 -9.53 -1.83 -12.31
N ASP A 101 -10.49 -1.09 -11.79
CA ASP A 101 -10.41 -0.58 -10.43
C ASP A 101 -10.30 -1.74 -9.43
N PRO A 102 -9.53 -1.57 -8.34
CA PRO A 102 -9.34 -2.65 -7.39
C PRO A 102 -10.65 -3.03 -6.70
N VAL A 103 -10.85 -4.32 -6.50
CA VAL A 103 -11.97 -4.87 -5.71
C VAL A 103 -11.40 -5.36 -4.39
N ILE A 104 -11.92 -4.81 -3.30
CA ILE A 104 -11.46 -5.16 -1.95
C ILE A 104 -12.21 -6.41 -1.49
N PRO A 105 -11.49 -7.52 -1.20
CA PRO A 105 -12.12 -8.71 -0.65
C PRO A 105 -12.71 -8.45 0.75
N PRO A 106 -13.80 -9.11 1.13
CA PRO A 106 -14.47 -8.88 2.42
C PRO A 106 -13.62 -9.25 3.65
N TYR A 107 -12.54 -9.97 3.45
CA TYR A 107 -11.60 -10.37 4.50
C TYR A 107 -10.25 -9.67 4.37
N ALA A 108 -10.19 -8.54 3.70
CA ALA A 108 -9.01 -7.69 3.67
C ALA A 108 -8.67 -7.19 5.07
N HIS A 109 -7.43 -6.77 5.26
CA HIS A 109 -6.85 -6.48 6.57
C HIS A 109 -7.77 -5.61 7.45
N PRO A 110 -8.00 -5.99 8.73
CA PRO A 110 -8.98 -5.30 9.59
C PRO A 110 -8.66 -3.82 9.85
N GLU A 111 -7.40 -3.41 9.82
CA GLU A 111 -7.01 -2.00 10.00
C GLU A 111 -7.56 -1.08 8.92
N ILE A 112 -8.04 -1.65 7.84
CA ILE A 112 -8.53 -0.90 6.68
C ILE A 112 -10.03 -0.61 6.80
N VAL A 113 -10.70 -1.20 7.76
CA VAL A 113 -12.17 -1.14 7.90
C VAL A 113 -12.59 -0.02 8.87
N GLY A 114 -11.65 0.72 9.38
CA GLY A 114 -11.93 1.78 10.34
C GLY A 114 -12.43 3.07 9.70
#